data_11c0bb7433ea3d4e5178b291a0961586
#
_entry.id   11c0bb7433ea3d4e5178b291a0961586
#
_cell.length_a   1.000
_cell.length_b   1.000
_cell.length_c   1.000
_cell.angle_alpha   90.00
_cell.angle_beta   90.00
_cell.angle_gamma   90.00
#
_symmetry.space_group_name_H-M   'P 1'
#
loop_
_entity.id
_entity.type
_entity.pdbx_description
1 polymer ?
#
loop_
_entity_poly.entity_id
_entity_poly.type
_entity_poly.pdbx_seq_one_letter_code
_entity_poly.pdbx_strand_id
1 'polypeptide(L)'
;MKYSYTAKKRIRKNFGKLGDILPIPNLIELQVLSYNKFLGKDVKGQLNYSNSALNDVFKSVFPIYDYANNCKLEYSKFTLGKEEYSEEECRITGKSYSVPIKVDLKLSVNIDPKSAGKLEIFENKEVFLGDMPIMTKFGTFIINGTERVVVSQLHRSPGVFFDHDRGKTHSSGKL
;
A
#
# COMPACT_ATOMS: atom_id res chain seq x y z
N MET A 1 21.53 43.34 -2.89
CA MET A 1 20.18 43.28 -3.51
C MET A 1 20.04 44.32 -4.57
N LYS A 2 19.69 43.96 -5.81
CA LYS A 2 19.43 44.94 -6.88
C LYS A 2 17.92 45.25 -6.87
N TYR A 3 17.58 46.51 -6.68
CA TYR A 3 16.21 46.99 -6.82
C TYR A 3 16.04 47.60 -8.22
N SER A 4 14.91 47.34 -8.87
CA SER A 4 14.56 48.00 -10.12
C SER A 4 13.38 48.95 -9.92
N TYR A 5 13.48 50.17 -10.44
CA TYR A 5 12.39 51.13 -10.47
C TYR A 5 11.55 50.92 -11.74
N THR A 6 10.24 50.86 -11.57
CA THR A 6 9.30 50.89 -12.71
C THR A 6 8.81 52.32 -12.93
N ALA A 7 8.25 52.62 -14.12
CA ALA A 7 7.68 53.92 -14.45
C ALA A 7 6.63 54.42 -13.46
N LYS A 8 6.00 53.55 -12.67
CA LYS A 8 5.05 53.85 -11.60
C LYS A 8 5.69 53.97 -10.20
N LYS A 9 7.00 54.21 -10.12
CA LYS A 9 7.77 54.32 -8.86
C LYS A 9 7.63 53.13 -7.90
N ARG A 10 7.34 51.89 -8.43
CA ARG A 10 7.31 50.68 -7.63
C ARG A 10 8.69 50.10 -7.52
N ILE A 11 9.15 49.84 -6.32
CA ILE A 11 10.40 49.12 -6.07
C ILE A 11 10.08 47.63 -6.18
N ARG A 12 10.68 46.98 -7.15
CA ARG A 12 10.58 45.51 -7.31
C ARG A 12 11.86 44.85 -6.85
N LYS A 13 11.73 43.88 -5.97
CA LYS A 13 12.84 43.07 -5.49
C LYS A 13 12.96 41.85 -6.38
N ASN A 14 14.14 41.62 -6.92
CA ASN A 14 14.40 40.41 -7.72
C ASN A 14 14.93 39.31 -6.81
N PHE A 15 14.15 38.26 -6.64
CA PHE A 15 14.49 37.09 -5.84
C PHE A 15 15.14 35.97 -6.66
N GLY A 16 15.30 36.11 -7.98
CA GLY A 16 15.85 35.08 -8.86
C GLY A 16 17.34 34.75 -8.66
N LYS A 17 18.05 35.54 -7.83
CA LYS A 17 19.45 35.29 -7.46
C LYS A 17 19.64 35.03 -5.96
N LEU A 18 18.60 34.91 -5.21
CA LEU A 18 18.66 34.51 -3.81
C LEU A 18 18.77 32.98 -3.80
N GLY A 19 19.75 32.45 -3.05
CA GLY A 19 19.83 31.01 -2.82
C GLY A 19 18.56 30.50 -2.12
N ASP A 20 18.28 29.23 -2.30
CA ASP A 20 17.14 28.58 -1.67
C ASP A 20 17.27 28.68 -0.15
N ILE A 21 16.31 29.37 0.49
CA ILE A 21 16.27 29.54 1.94
C ILE A 21 15.65 28.29 2.60
N LEU A 22 14.68 27.68 1.92
CA LEU A 22 14.02 26.47 2.35
C LEU A 22 13.96 25.47 1.18
N PRO A 23 14.19 24.19 1.43
CA PRO A 23 14.02 23.18 0.43
C PRO A 23 12.55 23.12 -0.02
N ILE A 24 12.33 22.88 -1.30
CA ILE A 24 10.98 22.69 -1.84
C ILE A 24 10.41 21.39 -1.25
N PRO A 25 9.25 21.41 -0.59
CA PRO A 25 8.65 20.20 -0.05
C PRO A 25 8.28 19.23 -1.19
N ASN A 26 8.46 17.94 -0.95
CA ASN A 26 8.04 16.92 -1.90
C ASN A 26 6.51 16.76 -1.84
N LEU A 27 5.80 17.26 -2.86
CA LEU A 27 4.33 17.27 -2.90
C LEU A 27 3.70 15.87 -2.98
N ILE A 28 4.44 14.86 -3.40
CA ILE A 28 3.99 13.46 -3.48
C ILE A 28 4.52 12.59 -2.35
N GLU A 29 5.18 13.20 -1.35
CA GLU A 29 5.82 12.47 -0.25
C GLU A 29 4.84 11.59 0.52
N LEU A 30 3.63 12.07 0.76
CA LEU A 30 2.58 11.32 1.46
C LEU A 30 2.29 9.97 0.79
N GLN A 31 2.14 9.97 -0.52
CA GLN A 31 1.84 8.75 -1.29
C GLN A 31 3.04 7.81 -1.32
N VAL A 32 4.22 8.33 -1.57
CA VAL A 32 5.47 7.55 -1.63
C VAL A 32 5.79 6.93 -0.27
N LEU A 33 5.71 7.70 0.82
CA LEU A 33 5.96 7.18 2.17
C LEU A 33 4.93 6.14 2.59
N SER A 34 3.65 6.37 2.30
CA SER A 34 2.57 5.42 2.59
C SER A 34 2.82 4.07 1.90
N TYR A 35 3.15 4.11 0.61
CA TYR A 35 3.43 2.90 -0.16
C TYR A 35 4.72 2.20 0.30
N ASN A 36 5.78 2.96 0.60
CA ASN A 36 7.01 2.40 1.14
C ASN A 36 6.78 1.72 2.49
N LYS A 37 6.00 2.33 3.38
CA LYS A 37 5.60 1.74 4.66
C LYS A 37 4.77 0.47 4.46
N PHE A 38 3.89 0.45 3.47
CA PHE A 38 3.10 -0.74 3.12
C PHE A 38 4.00 -1.91 2.71
N LEU A 39 5.00 -1.68 1.87
CA LEU A 39 5.96 -2.70 1.44
C LEU A 39 7.09 -2.97 2.45
N GLY A 40 7.28 -2.11 3.45
CA GLY A 40 8.40 -2.18 4.38
C GLY A 40 9.72 -1.68 3.81
N LYS A 41 9.66 -0.72 2.88
CA LYS A 41 10.86 -0.02 2.38
C LYS A 41 11.28 1.07 3.36
N ASP A 42 12.52 1.00 3.83
CA ASP A 42 13.12 2.07 4.62
C ASP A 42 13.45 3.30 3.76
N VAL A 43 13.71 4.44 4.41
CA VAL A 43 14.13 5.69 3.76
C VAL A 43 15.35 5.49 2.84
N LYS A 44 16.18 4.49 3.11
CA LYS A 44 17.34 4.09 2.30
C LYS A 44 17.01 3.13 1.16
N GLY A 45 15.72 2.80 0.95
CA GLY A 45 15.28 1.86 -0.08
C GLY A 45 15.54 0.38 0.23
N GLN A 46 16.00 0.06 1.42
CA GLN A 46 16.17 -1.33 1.85
C GLN A 46 14.82 -1.92 2.25
N LEU A 47 14.52 -3.11 1.75
CA LEU A 47 13.29 -3.83 2.06
C LEU A 47 13.45 -4.58 3.39
N ASN A 48 12.69 -4.17 4.38
CA ASN A 48 12.53 -4.88 5.64
C ASN A 48 11.11 -5.44 5.73
N TYR A 49 10.91 -6.62 5.19
CA TYR A 49 9.60 -7.26 5.12
C TYR A 49 8.95 -7.48 6.49
N SER A 50 9.76 -7.63 7.55
CA SER A 50 9.25 -7.89 8.90
C SER A 50 8.46 -6.72 9.48
N ASN A 51 8.75 -5.47 9.07
CA ASN A 51 8.10 -4.24 9.55
C ASN A 51 7.16 -3.63 8.51
N SER A 52 6.65 -4.41 7.57
CA SER A 52 5.72 -3.94 6.56
C SER A 52 4.27 -4.11 7.00
N ALA A 53 3.41 -3.16 6.64
CA ALA A 53 1.97 -3.30 6.89
C ALA A 53 1.39 -4.52 6.16
N LEU A 54 1.93 -4.88 5.00
CA LEU A 54 1.55 -6.09 4.27
C LEU A 54 1.84 -7.37 5.08
N ASN A 55 2.98 -7.42 5.77
CA ASN A 55 3.31 -8.54 6.66
C ASN A 55 2.33 -8.65 7.84
N ASP A 56 1.91 -7.51 8.39
CA ASP A 56 0.93 -7.49 9.48
C ASP A 56 -0.44 -8.01 9.02
N VAL A 57 -0.83 -7.70 7.79
CA VAL A 57 -2.06 -8.26 7.19
C VAL A 57 -1.94 -9.77 7.05
N PHE A 58 -0.84 -10.30 6.53
CA PHE A 58 -0.66 -11.75 6.46
C PHE A 58 -0.71 -12.40 7.85
N LYS A 59 -0.03 -11.84 8.84
CA LYS A 59 -0.08 -12.34 10.23
C LYS A 59 -1.47 -12.29 10.86
N SER A 60 -2.33 -11.37 10.43
CA SER A 60 -3.69 -11.30 10.94
C SER A 60 -4.62 -12.39 10.37
N VAL A 61 -4.32 -12.88 9.16
CA VAL A 61 -5.10 -13.92 8.49
C VAL A 61 -4.60 -15.31 8.88
N PHE A 62 -3.31 -15.49 8.98
CA PHE A 62 -2.69 -16.75 9.38
C PHE A 62 -2.42 -16.79 10.89
N PRO A 63 -2.45 -17.97 11.52
CA PRO A 63 -2.65 -19.30 10.95
C PRO A 63 -4.12 -19.63 10.62
N ILE A 64 -4.33 -20.42 9.58
CA ILE A 64 -5.64 -20.94 9.19
C ILE A 64 -5.74 -22.39 9.68
N TYR A 65 -6.83 -22.71 10.34
CA TYR A 65 -7.10 -24.05 10.87
C TYR A 65 -8.26 -24.70 10.10
N ASP A 66 -8.17 -26.01 9.93
CA ASP A 66 -9.30 -26.80 9.47
C ASP A 66 -10.40 -26.88 10.53
N TYR A 67 -11.64 -27.15 10.11
CA TYR A 67 -12.80 -27.29 11.00
C TYR A 67 -12.58 -28.34 12.11
N ALA A 68 -11.87 -29.43 11.78
CA ALA A 68 -11.55 -30.50 12.73
C ALA A 68 -10.25 -30.23 13.54
N ASN A 69 -9.56 -29.10 13.33
CA ASN A 69 -8.25 -28.77 13.89
C ASN A 69 -7.15 -29.82 13.61
N ASN A 70 -7.30 -30.60 12.55
CA ASN A 70 -6.32 -31.59 12.13
C ASN A 70 -5.23 -31.02 11.22
N CYS A 71 -5.53 -29.90 10.55
CA CYS A 71 -4.60 -29.24 9.65
C CYS A 71 -4.40 -27.79 10.09
N LYS A 72 -3.15 -27.30 9.96
CA LYS A 72 -2.78 -25.94 10.25
C LYS A 72 -1.93 -25.40 9.09
N LEU A 73 -2.31 -24.27 8.55
CA LEU A 73 -1.55 -23.55 7.53
C LEU A 73 -0.95 -22.29 8.16
N GLU A 74 0.37 -22.25 8.24
CA GLU A 74 1.13 -21.14 8.84
C GLU A 74 1.84 -20.32 7.77
N TYR A 75 1.89 -19.02 8.00
CA TYR A 75 2.65 -18.07 7.22
C TYR A 75 4.02 -17.83 7.86
N SER A 76 5.08 -17.84 7.05
CA SER A 76 6.43 -17.54 7.51
C SER A 76 6.89 -16.14 7.09
N LYS A 77 6.96 -15.91 5.79
CA LYS A 77 7.38 -14.64 5.20
C LYS A 77 6.81 -14.48 3.79
N PHE A 78 6.80 -13.25 3.29
CA PHE A 78 6.56 -13.00 1.87
C PHE A 78 7.84 -12.48 1.20
N THR A 79 7.91 -12.64 -0.10
CA THR A 79 8.97 -12.14 -0.95
C THR A 79 8.37 -11.50 -2.20
N LEU A 80 8.98 -10.41 -2.64
CA LEU A 80 8.64 -9.78 -3.91
C LEU A 80 9.66 -10.23 -4.96
N GLY A 81 9.17 -10.66 -6.09
CA GLY A 81 10.01 -11.02 -7.23
C GLY A 81 10.60 -9.79 -7.93
N LYS A 82 11.20 -10.04 -9.08
CA LYS A 82 11.72 -8.97 -9.94
C LYS A 82 10.64 -8.52 -10.93
N GLU A 83 10.78 -7.30 -11.39
CA GLU A 83 9.98 -6.72 -12.45
C GLU A 83 10.21 -7.52 -13.75
N GLU A 84 9.12 -7.84 -14.44
CA GLU A 84 9.18 -8.55 -15.71
C GLU A 84 9.39 -7.59 -16.89
N TYR A 85 8.80 -6.40 -16.79
CA TYR A 85 8.83 -5.35 -17.80
C TYR A 85 9.22 -4.03 -17.19
N SER A 86 9.87 -3.18 -17.97
CA SER A 86 10.18 -1.80 -17.56
C SER A 86 8.92 -0.91 -17.60
N GLU A 87 8.97 0.26 -16.95
CA GLU A 87 7.86 1.24 -16.96
C GLU A 87 7.46 1.63 -18.39
N GLU A 88 8.44 1.86 -19.28
CA GLU A 88 8.20 2.27 -20.66
C GLU A 88 7.58 1.14 -21.50
N GLU A 89 8.09 -0.08 -21.35
CA GLU A 89 7.52 -1.25 -22.02
C GLU A 89 6.07 -1.49 -21.61
N CYS A 90 5.74 -1.34 -20.32
CA CYS A 90 4.37 -1.47 -19.83
C CYS A 90 3.43 -0.43 -20.48
N ARG A 91 3.88 0.82 -20.66
CA ARG A 91 3.08 1.87 -21.31
C ARG A 91 2.83 1.56 -22.79
N ILE A 92 3.85 1.10 -23.50
CA ILE A 92 3.76 0.82 -24.95
C ILE A 92 2.95 -0.44 -25.23
N THR A 93 3.18 -1.50 -24.44
CA THR A 93 2.54 -2.81 -24.67
C THR A 93 1.18 -2.96 -24.00
N GLY A 94 0.75 -1.98 -23.19
CA GLY A 94 -0.54 -2.05 -22.48
C GLY A 94 -0.53 -3.01 -21.29
N LYS A 95 0.65 -3.31 -20.72
CA LYS A 95 0.80 -4.17 -19.55
C LYS A 95 0.78 -3.39 -18.24
N SER A 96 0.63 -4.09 -17.14
CA SER A 96 0.73 -3.50 -15.79
C SER A 96 2.16 -3.62 -15.27
N TYR A 97 2.65 -2.55 -14.65
CA TYR A 97 3.95 -2.54 -13.99
C TYR A 97 3.80 -3.16 -12.60
N SER A 98 4.20 -4.41 -12.47
CA SER A 98 3.99 -5.22 -11.27
C SER A 98 5.14 -6.18 -11.02
N VAL A 99 5.19 -6.71 -9.79
CA VAL A 99 6.10 -7.77 -9.38
C VAL A 99 5.31 -8.93 -8.78
N PRO A 100 5.72 -10.18 -8.98
CA PRO A 100 5.04 -11.31 -8.36
C PRO A 100 5.28 -11.33 -6.86
N ILE A 101 4.20 -11.53 -6.09
CA ILE A 101 4.26 -11.81 -4.66
C ILE A 101 4.27 -13.32 -4.47
N LYS A 102 5.23 -13.77 -3.70
CA LYS A 102 5.35 -15.15 -3.25
C LYS A 102 5.35 -15.18 -1.73
N VAL A 103 4.74 -16.20 -1.18
CA VAL A 103 4.58 -16.40 0.25
C VAL A 103 5.06 -17.78 0.65
N ASP A 104 5.89 -17.82 1.69
CA ASP A 104 6.32 -19.08 2.28
C ASP A 104 5.26 -19.57 3.26
N LEU A 105 4.60 -20.66 2.89
CA LEU A 105 3.58 -21.31 3.68
C LEU A 105 4.07 -22.66 4.20
N LYS A 106 3.69 -22.96 5.43
CA LYS A 106 3.98 -24.23 6.10
C LYS A 106 2.67 -24.94 6.42
N LEU A 107 2.48 -26.11 5.83
CA LEU A 107 1.37 -26.97 6.12
C LEU A 107 1.77 -27.99 7.20
N SER A 108 1.02 -28.04 8.27
CA SER A 108 1.17 -29.03 9.33
C SER A 108 -0.12 -29.84 9.43
N VAL A 109 0.00 -31.18 9.42
CA VAL A 109 -1.13 -32.11 9.47
C VAL A 109 -0.93 -33.08 10.64
N ASN A 110 -2.01 -33.35 11.36
CA ASN A 110 -2.03 -34.34 12.43
C ASN A 110 -2.47 -35.69 11.83
N ILE A 111 -1.53 -36.62 11.71
CA ILE A 111 -1.77 -37.93 11.09
C ILE A 111 -2.50 -38.89 12.05
N ASP A 112 -2.29 -38.74 13.36
CA ASP A 112 -2.88 -39.59 14.37
C ASP A 112 -3.77 -38.81 15.34
N PRO A 113 -5.11 -38.89 15.21
CA PRO A 113 -6.01 -38.23 16.14
C PRO A 113 -5.94 -38.78 17.58
N LYS A 114 -5.24 -39.91 17.80
CA LYS A 114 -5.03 -40.53 19.13
C LYS A 114 -3.73 -40.13 19.82
N SER A 115 -2.76 -39.60 19.11
CA SER A 115 -1.51 -39.06 19.66
C SER A 115 -1.65 -37.57 19.81
N ALA A 116 -2.13 -37.10 20.96
CA ALA A 116 -2.27 -35.70 21.28
C ALA A 116 -0.97 -34.92 20.99
N GLY A 117 -0.95 -34.16 19.91
CA GLY A 117 -0.05 -33.02 19.76
C GLY A 117 1.16 -33.13 18.86
N LYS A 118 1.35 -34.20 18.08
CA LYS A 118 2.41 -34.20 17.04
C LYS A 118 1.85 -33.82 15.68
N LEU A 119 1.92 -32.53 15.38
CA LEU A 119 1.74 -32.03 14.00
C LEU A 119 2.97 -32.40 13.19
N GLU A 120 2.84 -33.25 12.19
CA GLU A 120 3.91 -33.48 11.22
C GLU A 120 3.89 -32.36 10.17
N ILE A 121 5.07 -31.80 9.91
CA ILE A 121 5.26 -30.75 8.92
C ILE A 121 5.30 -31.45 7.56
N PHE A 122 4.28 -31.22 6.74
CA PHE A 122 4.18 -31.87 5.44
C PHE A 122 4.93 -31.13 4.35
N GLU A 123 4.88 -29.80 4.33
CA GLU A 123 5.51 -29.03 3.27
C GLU A 123 5.80 -27.60 3.67
N ASN A 124 6.98 -27.13 3.31
CA ASN A 124 7.35 -25.72 3.40
C ASN A 124 7.58 -25.24 1.97
N LYS A 125 6.63 -24.52 1.40
CA LYS A 125 6.62 -24.18 -0.03
C LYS A 125 6.38 -22.71 -0.28
N GLU A 126 7.15 -22.17 -1.21
CA GLU A 126 6.93 -20.84 -1.75
C GLU A 126 5.75 -20.86 -2.73
N VAL A 127 4.68 -20.17 -2.39
CA VAL A 127 3.44 -20.13 -3.18
C VAL A 127 3.29 -18.77 -3.82
N PHE A 128 3.02 -18.73 -5.12
CA PHE A 128 2.67 -17.51 -5.83
C PHE A 128 1.23 -17.10 -5.47
N LEU A 129 1.06 -15.85 -5.00
CA LEU A 129 -0.27 -15.30 -4.66
C LEU A 129 -0.86 -14.42 -5.76
N GLY A 130 -0.01 -13.73 -6.51
CA GLY A 130 -0.45 -12.79 -7.53
C GLY A 130 0.59 -11.71 -7.80
N ASP A 131 0.21 -10.73 -8.62
CA ASP A 131 1.07 -9.63 -9.02
C ASP A 131 0.73 -8.36 -8.23
N MET A 132 1.75 -7.76 -7.62
CA MET A 132 1.65 -6.50 -6.89
C MET A 132 2.06 -5.35 -7.80
N PRO A 133 1.16 -4.38 -8.09
CA PRO A 133 1.54 -3.17 -8.80
C PRO A 133 2.61 -2.39 -8.04
N ILE A 134 3.64 -1.94 -8.74
CA ILE A 134 4.74 -1.16 -8.18
C ILE A 134 4.55 0.31 -8.51
N MET A 135 4.80 1.16 -7.51
CA MET A 135 4.76 2.60 -7.66
C MET A 135 6.01 3.09 -8.41
N THR A 136 5.80 3.94 -9.41
CA THR A 136 6.86 4.63 -10.13
C THR A 136 7.51 5.71 -9.24
N LYS A 137 8.64 6.24 -9.68
CA LYS A 137 9.31 7.36 -8.99
C LYS A 137 8.46 8.64 -8.90
N PHE A 138 7.42 8.76 -9.71
CA PHE A 138 6.48 9.89 -9.71
C PHE A 138 5.26 9.67 -8.81
N GLY A 139 5.20 8.57 -8.06
CA GLY A 139 4.07 8.25 -7.20
C GLY A 139 2.84 7.73 -7.94
N THR A 140 3.02 7.25 -9.17
CA THR A 140 1.96 6.71 -10.02
C THR A 140 2.04 5.19 -10.12
N PHE A 141 0.97 4.55 -10.59
CA PHE A 141 0.92 3.13 -10.95
C PHE A 141 0.59 3.00 -12.43
N ILE A 142 1.22 2.05 -13.11
CA ILE A 142 0.90 1.75 -14.51
C ILE A 142 0.06 0.48 -14.52
N ILE A 143 -1.21 0.61 -14.88
CA ILE A 143 -2.18 -0.48 -14.96
C ILE A 143 -2.73 -0.56 -16.38
N ASN A 144 -2.51 -1.68 -17.04
CA ASN A 144 -2.89 -1.90 -18.43
C ASN A 144 -2.39 -0.77 -19.37
N GLY A 145 -1.14 -0.35 -19.18
CA GLY A 145 -0.51 0.72 -19.94
C GLY A 145 -0.95 2.13 -19.57
N THR A 146 -1.95 2.28 -18.71
CA THR A 146 -2.46 3.60 -18.28
C THR A 146 -1.87 3.98 -16.94
N GLU A 147 -1.35 5.19 -16.84
CA GLU A 147 -0.81 5.74 -15.60
C GLU A 147 -1.95 6.21 -14.69
N ARG A 148 -1.96 5.76 -13.44
CA ARG A 148 -3.00 6.03 -12.45
C ARG A 148 -2.39 6.48 -11.13
N VAL A 149 -3.14 7.28 -10.38
CA VAL A 149 -2.75 7.80 -9.06
C VAL A 149 -3.82 7.44 -8.05
N VAL A 150 -3.40 7.04 -6.85
CA VAL A 150 -4.29 6.85 -5.72
C VAL A 150 -4.56 8.21 -5.09
N VAL A 151 -5.82 8.62 -5.04
CA VAL A 151 -6.25 9.88 -4.45
C VAL A 151 -6.93 9.62 -3.11
N SER A 152 -6.54 10.38 -2.08
CA SER A 152 -7.18 10.31 -0.76
C SER A 152 -8.65 10.74 -0.87
N GLN A 153 -9.55 9.94 -0.29
CA GLN A 153 -10.97 10.21 -0.27
C GLN A 153 -11.48 10.35 1.15
N LEU A 154 -12.22 11.43 1.41
CA LEU A 154 -12.91 11.62 2.69
C LEU A 154 -14.31 11.03 2.58
N HIS A 155 -14.65 10.12 3.49
CA HIS A 155 -15.99 9.54 3.57
C HIS A 155 -16.39 9.30 5.02
N ARG A 156 -17.67 9.08 5.27
CA ARG A 156 -18.13 8.66 6.60
C ARG A 156 -17.54 7.30 6.96
N SER A 157 -17.15 7.14 8.23
CA SER A 157 -16.73 5.84 8.75
C SER A 157 -17.89 4.84 8.67
N PRO A 158 -17.62 3.56 8.37
CA PRO A 158 -18.64 2.52 8.50
C PRO A 158 -19.23 2.53 9.91
N GLY A 159 -20.55 2.44 10.00
CA GLY A 159 -21.25 2.48 11.28
C GLY A 159 -22.74 2.76 11.11
N VAL A 160 -23.44 2.87 12.25
CA VAL A 160 -24.85 3.24 12.30
C VAL A 160 -24.95 4.71 12.66
N PHE A 161 -25.69 5.46 11.83
CA PHE A 161 -25.94 6.89 12.06
C PHE A 161 -27.42 7.08 12.33
N PHE A 162 -27.74 7.78 13.42
CA PHE A 162 -29.09 8.14 13.79
C PHE A 162 -29.33 9.60 13.40
N ASP A 163 -30.43 9.85 12.71
CA ASP A 163 -30.85 11.18 12.31
C ASP A 163 -32.36 11.33 12.51
N HIS A 164 -32.82 12.56 12.75
CA HIS A 164 -34.21 12.89 12.98
C HIS A 164 -34.63 14.07 12.09
N ASP A 165 -35.64 13.87 11.27
CA ASP A 165 -36.17 14.86 10.33
C ASP A 165 -37.11 15.91 10.95
N ARG A 166 -37.40 15.79 12.24
CA ARG A 166 -38.31 16.66 13.01
C ARG A 166 -39.68 16.88 12.35
N GLY A 167 -40.19 15.82 11.69
CA GLY A 167 -41.50 15.86 11.06
C GLY A 167 -41.56 16.51 9.68
N LYS A 168 -40.40 16.75 9.01
CA LYS A 168 -40.36 17.34 7.66
C LYS A 168 -40.92 16.42 6.59
N THR A 169 -40.66 15.11 6.70
CA THR A 169 -41.12 14.09 5.73
C THR A 169 -42.30 13.27 6.25
N HIS A 170 -42.45 13.12 7.57
CA HIS A 170 -43.56 12.40 8.22
C HIS A 170 -44.03 13.17 9.44
N SER A 171 -45.37 13.17 9.68
CA SER A 171 -45.99 13.89 10.82
C SER A 171 -45.49 13.38 12.19
N SER A 172 -45.08 12.12 12.31
CA SER A 172 -44.50 11.53 13.51
C SER A 172 -43.00 11.70 13.65
N GLY A 173 -42.33 12.32 12.66
CA GLY A 173 -40.90 12.37 12.55
C GLY A 173 -40.29 11.01 12.16
N LYS A 174 -39.17 11.04 11.44
CA LYS A 174 -38.38 9.86 11.07
C LYS A 174 -37.17 9.77 11.98
N LEU A 175 -37.00 8.67 12.63
CA LEU A 175 -35.79 8.32 13.42
C LEU A 175 -34.74 7.71 12.53
#